data_71af0c643578369a339413e12fb7bc38
#
_entry.id   71af0c643578369a339413e12fb7bc38
#
_cell.length_a   1.000
_cell.length_b   1.000
_cell.length_c   1.000
_cell.angle_alpha   90.00
_cell.angle_beta   90.00
_cell.angle_gamma   90.00
#
_symmetry.space_group_name_H-M   'P 1'
#
loop_
_entity.id
_entity.type
_entity.pdbx_description
1 polymer ?
#
loop_
_entity_poly.entity_id
_entity_poly.type
_entity_poly.pdbx_seq_one_letter_code
_entity_poly.pdbx_strand_id
1 'polypeptide(L)'
;MLWHTLPRSPALPPLYWRAALKRKITGTTLPTSGLHCRVQVNPEAVAAYRKVCGFAESPMLPATYPHILAFGLQLQLLTAREFPFPLLGMVHLSNRIRVFRPMGGVSDVRV
;
A
#
# COMPACT_ATOMS: atom_id res chain seq x y z
N MET A 1 -18.30 2.63 5.65
CA MET A 1 -17.21 2.78 4.65
C MET A 1 -17.53 1.94 3.44
N LEU A 2 -17.40 2.50 2.26
CA LEU A 2 -17.64 1.81 0.99
C LEU A 2 -16.32 1.27 0.45
N TRP A 3 -16.25 -0.05 0.20
CA TRP A 3 -15.04 -0.71 -0.30
C TRP A 3 -15.16 -1.02 -1.78
N HIS A 4 -14.13 -0.70 -2.53
CA HIS A 4 -14.02 -1.02 -3.96
C HIS A 4 -12.96 -2.07 -4.18
N THR A 5 -13.33 -3.11 -4.92
CA THR A 5 -12.41 -4.19 -5.28
C THR A 5 -11.70 -3.85 -6.58
N LEU A 6 -10.38 -3.90 -6.58
CA LEU A 6 -9.60 -3.78 -7.79
C LEU A 6 -9.18 -5.17 -8.29
N PRO A 7 -9.14 -5.38 -9.60
CA PRO A 7 -8.71 -6.66 -10.17
C PRO A 7 -7.21 -6.92 -9.97
N ARG A 8 -6.44 -5.87 -9.84
CA ARG A 8 -4.99 -5.93 -9.61
C ARG A 8 -4.50 -4.64 -8.96
N SER A 9 -3.30 -4.71 -8.38
CA SER A 9 -2.64 -3.53 -7.84
C SER A 9 -2.37 -2.51 -8.95
N PRO A 10 -2.63 -1.20 -8.72
CA PRO A 10 -2.40 -0.19 -9.74
C PRO A 10 -0.91 0.00 -10.02
N ALA A 11 -0.58 0.39 -11.25
CA ALA A 11 0.77 0.76 -11.64
C ALA A 11 1.18 2.06 -10.96
N LEU A 12 2.42 2.13 -10.48
CA LEU A 12 2.93 3.28 -9.73
C LEU A 12 3.23 4.51 -10.60
N PRO A 13 3.83 4.41 -11.81
CA PRO A 13 4.20 5.61 -12.56
C PRO A 13 3.07 6.60 -12.83
N PRO A 14 1.87 6.18 -13.28
CA PRO A 14 0.76 7.13 -13.44
C PRO A 14 0.35 7.81 -12.13
N LEU A 15 0.44 7.09 -11.01
CA LEU A 15 0.08 7.61 -9.70
C LEU A 15 1.08 8.65 -9.21
N TYR A 16 2.36 8.49 -9.50
CA TYR A 16 3.38 9.51 -9.21
C TYR A 16 3.13 10.79 -9.99
N TRP A 17 2.73 10.70 -11.26
CA TRP A 17 2.32 11.86 -12.04
C TRP A 17 1.11 12.57 -11.43
N ARG A 18 0.10 11.83 -11.02
CA ARG A 18 -1.08 12.39 -10.35
C ARG A 18 -0.68 13.11 -9.06
N ALA A 19 0.22 12.52 -8.27
CA ALA A 19 0.73 13.13 -7.06
C ALA A 19 1.48 14.45 -7.36
N ALA A 20 2.30 14.47 -8.40
CA ALA A 20 3.07 15.65 -8.79
C ALA A 20 2.18 16.79 -9.30
N LEU A 21 1.06 16.47 -9.98
CA LEU A 21 0.16 17.46 -10.55
C LEU A 21 -0.82 18.03 -9.52
N LYS A 22 -1.14 17.32 -8.46
CA LYS A 22 -2.09 17.77 -7.45
C LYS A 22 -1.38 18.68 -6.44
N ARG A 23 -1.68 19.97 -6.48
CA ARG A 23 -0.97 20.99 -5.68
C ARG A 23 -1.84 21.79 -4.72
N LYS A 24 -3.17 21.61 -4.79
CA LYS A 24 -4.11 22.43 -4.02
C LYS A 24 -4.90 21.60 -3.04
N ILE A 25 -5.19 22.20 -1.88
CA ILE A 25 -6.15 21.65 -0.92
C ILE A 25 -7.55 21.93 -1.49
N THR A 26 -8.36 20.87 -1.64
CA THR A 26 -9.70 20.97 -2.26
C THR A 26 -10.83 20.77 -1.25
N GLY A 27 -10.51 20.55 0.02
CA GLY A 27 -11.51 20.35 1.06
C GLY A 27 -10.88 20.01 2.39
N THR A 28 -11.71 19.67 3.36
CA THR A 28 -11.30 19.32 4.73
C THR A 28 -11.84 17.97 5.18
N THR A 29 -12.66 17.32 4.37
CA THR A 29 -13.30 16.05 4.72
C THR A 29 -12.62 14.91 3.97
N LEU A 30 -12.18 13.89 4.71
CA LEU A 30 -11.59 12.69 4.13
C LEU A 30 -12.68 11.81 3.50
N PRO A 31 -12.39 11.12 2.40
CA PRO A 31 -13.34 10.18 1.81
C PRO A 31 -13.58 8.99 2.75
N THR A 32 -14.76 8.40 2.66
CA THR A 32 -15.15 7.21 3.42
C THR A 32 -15.04 5.93 2.62
N SER A 33 -14.44 5.97 1.45
CA SER A 33 -14.22 4.80 0.60
C SER A 33 -12.84 4.19 0.85
N GLY A 34 -12.75 2.88 0.63
CA GLY A 34 -11.50 2.13 0.69
C GLY A 34 -11.30 1.29 -0.56
N LEU A 35 -10.08 0.86 -0.78
CA LEU A 35 -9.71 -0.02 -1.88
C LEU A 35 -9.14 -1.32 -1.33
N HIS A 36 -9.41 -2.42 -2.03
CA HIS A 36 -8.72 -3.68 -1.76
C HIS A 36 -8.49 -4.46 -3.06
N CYS A 37 -7.46 -5.26 -3.06
CA CYS A 37 -7.22 -6.23 -4.14
C CYS A 37 -6.50 -7.46 -3.59
N ARG A 38 -6.56 -8.54 -4.37
CA ARG A 38 -5.80 -9.74 -4.09
C ARG A 38 -4.48 -9.66 -4.86
N VAL A 39 -3.38 -9.87 -4.15
CA VAL A 39 -2.02 -9.82 -4.71
C VAL A 39 -1.33 -11.14 -4.45
N GLN A 40 -0.71 -11.70 -5.48
CA GLN A 40 0.14 -12.88 -5.34
C GLN A 40 1.47 -12.50 -4.71
N VAL A 41 1.92 -13.32 -3.77
CA VAL A 41 3.23 -13.17 -3.14
C VAL A 41 4.27 -13.85 -4.01
N ASN A 42 5.22 -13.08 -4.53
CA ASN A 42 6.34 -13.60 -5.29
C ASN A 42 7.50 -13.92 -4.33
N PRO A 43 7.88 -15.20 -4.16
CA PRO A 43 8.94 -15.59 -3.23
C PRO A 43 10.29 -14.92 -3.53
N GLU A 44 10.62 -14.71 -4.80
CA GLU A 44 11.87 -14.05 -5.19
C GLU A 44 11.88 -12.58 -4.77
N ALA A 45 10.75 -11.89 -4.94
CA ALA A 45 10.60 -10.50 -4.50
C ALA A 45 10.69 -10.39 -2.97
N VAL A 46 10.12 -11.33 -2.23
CA VAL A 46 10.22 -11.39 -0.77
C VAL A 46 11.67 -11.61 -0.34
N ALA A 47 12.39 -12.52 -1.00
CA ALA A 47 13.80 -12.77 -0.70
C ALA A 47 14.66 -11.51 -0.93
N ALA A 48 14.43 -10.80 -2.04
CA ALA A 48 15.11 -9.54 -2.32
C ALA A 48 14.80 -8.47 -1.25
N TYR A 49 13.54 -8.38 -0.82
CA TYR A 49 13.12 -7.49 0.24
C TYR A 49 13.82 -7.79 1.57
N ARG A 50 13.90 -9.07 1.96
CA ARG A 50 14.63 -9.50 3.16
C ARG A 50 16.09 -9.06 3.11
N LYS A 51 16.72 -9.25 1.95
CA LYS A 51 18.14 -8.90 1.76
C LYS A 51 18.36 -7.40 1.94
N VAL A 52 17.51 -6.57 1.33
CA VAL A 52 17.60 -5.11 1.44
C VAL A 52 17.38 -4.63 2.88
N CYS A 53 16.42 -5.23 3.58
CA CYS A 53 16.09 -4.84 4.96
C CYS A 53 16.99 -5.50 6.02
N GLY A 54 17.85 -6.44 5.65
CA GLY A 54 18.68 -7.18 6.60
C GLY A 54 17.91 -8.19 7.44
N PHE A 55 16.76 -8.67 6.96
CA PHE A 55 16.00 -9.71 7.66
C PHE A 55 16.57 -11.10 7.38
N ALA A 56 16.59 -11.94 8.42
CA ALA A 56 16.98 -13.34 8.26
C ALA A 56 15.99 -14.10 7.38
N GLU A 57 16.46 -15.15 6.73
CA GLU A 57 15.59 -16.09 6.03
C GLU A 57 14.61 -16.73 7.01
N SER A 58 13.37 -16.88 6.58
CA SER A 58 12.30 -17.44 7.38
C SER A 58 11.17 -17.93 6.47
N PRO A 59 10.44 -19.00 6.84
CA PRO A 59 9.22 -19.39 6.13
C PRO A 59 8.08 -18.40 6.31
N MET A 60 8.18 -17.49 7.27
CA MET A 60 7.16 -16.48 7.54
C MET A 60 7.35 -15.26 6.65
N LEU A 61 6.24 -14.70 6.15
CA LEU A 61 6.25 -13.43 5.46
C LEU A 61 6.65 -12.32 6.45
N PRO A 62 7.56 -11.41 6.09
CA PRO A 62 7.87 -10.28 6.97
C PRO A 62 6.64 -9.46 7.32
N ALA A 63 6.50 -9.03 8.56
CA ALA A 63 5.33 -8.30 9.05
C ALA A 63 5.06 -7.01 8.25
N THR A 64 6.09 -6.40 7.71
CA THR A 64 5.99 -5.15 6.93
C THR A 64 5.68 -5.39 5.45
N TYR A 65 5.79 -6.62 4.95
CA TYR A 65 5.65 -6.89 3.52
C TYR A 65 4.24 -6.65 2.97
N PRO A 66 3.14 -7.00 3.67
CA PRO A 66 1.80 -6.64 3.21
C PRO A 66 1.59 -5.14 3.00
N HIS A 67 2.25 -4.31 3.79
CA HIS A 67 2.22 -2.86 3.58
C HIS A 67 2.88 -2.46 2.25
N ILE A 68 3.96 -3.12 1.86
CA ILE A 68 4.60 -2.90 0.55
C ILE A 68 3.65 -3.29 -0.58
N LEU A 69 2.94 -4.40 -0.45
CA LEU A 69 1.95 -4.83 -1.44
C LEU A 69 0.76 -3.87 -1.54
N ALA A 70 0.40 -3.21 -0.46
CA ALA A 70 -0.69 -2.25 -0.41
C ALA A 70 -0.30 -0.84 -0.89
N PHE A 71 0.97 -0.58 -1.15
CA PHE A 71 1.47 0.77 -1.46
C PHE A 71 0.76 1.40 -2.67
N GLY A 72 0.56 0.63 -3.74
CA GLY A 72 -0.15 1.12 -4.92
C GLY A 72 -1.59 1.55 -4.61
N LEU A 73 -2.29 0.81 -3.77
CA LEU A 73 -3.65 1.16 -3.34
C LEU A 73 -3.65 2.45 -2.50
N GLN A 74 -2.71 2.56 -1.58
CA GLN A 74 -2.57 3.77 -0.75
C GLN A 74 -2.31 4.99 -1.63
N LEU A 75 -1.40 4.86 -2.59
CA LEU A 75 -1.06 5.96 -3.50
C LEU A 75 -2.27 6.34 -4.37
N GLN A 76 -3.05 5.37 -4.82
CA GLN A 76 -4.28 5.63 -5.57
C GLN A 76 -5.31 6.40 -4.74
N LEU A 77 -5.52 6.02 -3.48
CA LEU A 77 -6.42 6.74 -2.58
C LEU A 77 -5.94 8.16 -2.31
N LEU A 78 -4.66 8.33 -2.02
CA LEU A 78 -4.09 9.63 -1.67
C LEU A 78 -3.99 10.59 -2.85
N THR A 79 -4.05 10.09 -4.08
CA THR A 79 -4.05 10.92 -5.30
C THR A 79 -5.41 11.03 -5.96
N ALA A 80 -6.46 10.42 -5.40
CA ALA A 80 -7.81 10.50 -5.91
C ALA A 80 -8.37 11.93 -5.78
N ARG A 81 -9.35 12.27 -6.63
CA ARG A 81 -10.00 13.58 -6.57
C ARG A 81 -10.68 13.84 -5.23
N GLU A 82 -11.23 12.79 -4.63
CA GLU A 82 -11.95 12.84 -3.37
C GLU A 82 -11.03 13.09 -2.17
N PHE A 83 -9.73 12.81 -2.31
CA PHE A 83 -8.77 13.09 -1.26
C PHE A 83 -8.39 14.57 -1.28
N PRO A 84 -8.65 15.34 -0.20
CA PRO A 84 -8.61 16.80 -0.27
C PRO A 84 -7.22 17.41 -0.20
N PHE A 85 -6.19 16.63 0.12
CA PHE A 85 -4.85 17.16 0.33
C PHE A 85 -3.87 16.71 -0.74
N PRO A 86 -2.90 17.55 -1.14
CA PRO A 86 -1.82 17.11 -2.02
C PRO A 86 -0.90 16.14 -1.28
N LEU A 87 -0.53 15.04 -1.93
CA LEU A 87 0.38 14.04 -1.35
C LEU A 87 1.77 14.64 -1.10
N LEU A 88 2.26 15.45 -2.04
CA LEU A 88 3.49 16.20 -1.85
C LEU A 88 3.27 17.28 -0.79
N GLY A 89 4.06 17.24 0.26
CA GLY A 89 3.90 18.10 1.43
C GLY A 89 3.29 17.38 2.62
N MET A 90 2.75 16.19 2.46
CA MET A 90 2.34 15.34 3.59
C MET A 90 3.56 14.66 4.21
N VAL A 91 3.53 14.51 5.53
CA VAL A 91 4.60 13.84 6.28
C VAL A 91 4.03 12.58 6.92
N HIS A 92 4.69 11.46 6.68
CA HIS A 92 4.36 10.20 7.35
C HIS A 92 4.89 10.26 8.79
N LEU A 93 4.00 10.29 9.76
CA LEU A 93 4.38 10.43 11.18
C LEU A 93 4.56 9.08 11.86
N SER A 94 3.71 8.11 11.58
CA SER A 94 3.77 6.81 12.24
C SER A 94 3.09 5.73 11.41
N ASN A 95 3.52 4.50 11.65
CA ASN A 95 2.87 3.30 11.13
C ASN A 95 2.84 2.26 12.25
N ARG A 96 1.70 1.60 12.41
CA ARG A 96 1.55 0.52 13.38
C ARG A 96 1.07 -0.73 12.66
N ILE A 97 1.85 -1.79 12.75
CA ILE A 97 1.53 -3.09 12.14
C ILE A 97 1.36 -4.10 13.26
N ARG A 98 0.24 -4.81 13.24
CA ARG A 98 -0.06 -5.88 14.19
C ARG A 98 -0.31 -7.17 13.43
N VAL A 99 0.46 -8.19 13.76
CA VAL A 99 0.32 -9.53 13.18
C VAL A 99 -0.49 -10.38 14.16
N PHE A 100 -1.68 -10.82 13.75
CA PHE A 100 -2.57 -11.61 14.59
C PHE A 100 -2.27 -13.11 14.53
N ARG A 101 -1.63 -13.57 13.46
CA ARG A 101 -1.20 -14.96 13.29
C ARG A 101 0.00 -15.02 12.35
N PRO A 102 0.86 -16.05 12.48
CA PRO A 102 2.00 -16.22 11.57
C PRO A 102 1.54 -16.31 10.11
N MET A 103 2.29 -15.69 9.22
CA MET A 103 2.00 -15.66 7.77
C MET A 103 2.95 -16.59 7.01
N GLY A 104 3.01 -17.85 7.44
CA GLY A 104 3.81 -18.88 6.77
C GLY A 104 3.04 -19.53 5.62
N GLY A 105 3.75 -19.88 4.53
CA GLY A 105 3.16 -20.57 3.37
C GLY A 105 2.11 -19.77 2.62
N VAL A 106 2.12 -18.45 2.75
CA VAL A 106 1.13 -17.57 2.11
C VAL A 106 1.49 -17.37 0.65
N SER A 107 0.58 -17.74 -0.25
CA SER A 107 0.75 -17.58 -1.70
C SER A 107 0.08 -16.32 -2.25
N ASP A 108 -0.98 -15.85 -1.60
CA ASP A 108 -1.64 -14.59 -1.95
C ASP A 108 -2.16 -13.88 -0.70
N VAL A 109 -2.35 -12.57 -0.80
CA VAL A 109 -2.91 -11.74 0.26
C VAL A 109 -3.94 -10.78 -0.31
N ARG A 110 -4.94 -10.48 0.48
CA ARG A 110 -5.84 -9.38 0.21
C ARG A 110 -5.30 -8.14 0.94
N VAL A 111 -4.99 -7.12 0.21
CA VAL A 111 -4.53 -5.83 0.72
C VAL A 111 -5.52 -4.73 0.41
#